data_239be628035cd8bce18c182a6d94657b
#
_entry.id   239be628035cd8bce18c182a6d94657b
#
_cell.length_a   1.000
_cell.length_b   1.000
_cell.length_c   1.000
_cell.angle_alpha   90.00
_cell.angle_beta   90.00
_cell.angle_gamma   90.00
#
_symmetry.space_group_name_H-M   'P 1'
#
loop_
_entity.id
_entity.type
_entity.pdbx_description
1 polymer ?
#
loop_
_entity_poly.entity_id
_entity_poly.type
_entity_poly.pdbx_seq_one_letter_code
_entity_poly.pdbx_strand_id
1 'polypeptide(L)'
;AGTVKRAASASQFKGKNGSTLDIPAPDRIKIQRLIVIGTGKGTGLKETDFLKFGGLIAGKLNAASETVTILGELPDGAMTAQQAVAVAAGLRLRAYKFTRYKTKKKDGEDATVRAEVSLGVADTGAARKAFASESHTVDGVIIARELVNEPPNILYPEEFARRAGQLKKLGVDVEIFDVKAMTKLGMGALLGVAQGSARPGRMVVLRWNGGKRGDQPVAFVGKGVCFDTGGISIKGAANMEDMKGDMGGAACVVGLMHALAARKAKANVVG
;
A
#
# COMPACT_ATOMS: atom_id res chain seq x y z
N ALA A 1 -12.96 32.33 -9.91
CA ALA A 1 -12.31 32.90 -8.70
C ALA A 1 -13.35 33.34 -7.65
N GLY A 2 -14.48 33.93 -8.04
CA GLY A 2 -15.51 34.44 -7.09
C GLY A 2 -16.16 33.39 -6.24
N THR A 3 -16.52 32.23 -6.79
CA THR A 3 -17.21 31.14 -6.06
C THR A 3 -16.34 30.54 -4.96
N VAL A 4 -15.07 30.21 -5.27
CA VAL A 4 -14.14 29.68 -4.26
C VAL A 4 -13.89 30.68 -3.14
N LYS A 5 -13.68 31.99 -3.49
CA LYS A 5 -13.46 33.04 -2.49
C LYS A 5 -14.66 33.20 -1.54
N ARG A 6 -15.90 33.23 -2.08
CA ARG A 6 -17.12 33.33 -1.28
C ARG A 6 -17.29 32.11 -0.35
N ALA A 7 -17.12 30.89 -0.89
CA ALA A 7 -17.21 29.66 -0.12
C ALA A 7 -16.13 29.57 0.97
N ALA A 8 -14.90 29.97 0.67
CA ALA A 8 -13.80 30.03 1.62
C ALA A 8 -14.09 31.01 2.78
N SER A 9 -14.63 32.21 2.46
CA SER A 9 -15.02 33.18 3.48
C SER A 9 -16.15 32.65 4.36
N ALA A 10 -17.21 32.07 3.78
CA ALA A 10 -18.35 31.54 4.51
C ALA A 10 -17.98 30.38 5.44
N SER A 11 -17.05 29.51 5.02
CA SER A 11 -16.58 28.36 5.82
C SER A 11 -15.32 28.65 6.65
N GLN A 12 -14.84 29.89 6.64
CA GLN A 12 -13.58 30.30 7.29
C GLN A 12 -12.37 29.45 6.85
N PHE A 13 -12.40 28.95 5.62
CA PHE A 13 -11.31 28.15 5.07
C PHE A 13 -10.08 29.03 4.80
N LYS A 14 -8.98 28.71 5.48
CA LYS A 14 -7.70 29.45 5.41
C LYS A 14 -6.62 28.69 4.63
N GLY A 15 -6.96 27.56 3.99
CA GLY A 15 -6.03 26.78 3.20
C GLY A 15 -4.87 26.14 3.99
N LYS A 16 -5.05 25.89 5.32
CA LYS A 16 -4.03 25.18 6.11
C LYS A 16 -3.71 23.83 5.47
N ASN A 17 -2.46 23.36 5.59
CA ASN A 17 -2.04 22.08 5.02
C ASN A 17 -2.99 20.95 5.46
N GLY A 18 -3.51 20.21 4.47
CA GLY A 18 -4.46 19.11 4.67
C GLY A 18 -5.91 19.53 4.98
N SER A 19 -6.23 20.82 5.08
CA SER A 19 -7.62 21.26 5.19
C SER A 19 -8.35 21.13 3.84
N THR A 20 -9.67 20.93 3.90
CA THR A 20 -10.49 20.79 2.68
C THR A 20 -11.67 21.75 2.69
N LEU A 21 -12.00 22.28 1.53
CA LEU A 21 -13.23 23.05 1.28
C LEU A 21 -14.02 22.31 0.20
N ASP A 22 -15.25 21.97 0.51
CA ASP A 22 -16.16 21.22 -0.34
C ASP A 22 -17.26 22.17 -0.86
N ILE A 23 -17.38 22.28 -2.17
CA ILE A 23 -18.32 23.17 -2.83
C ILE A 23 -19.18 22.31 -3.78
N PRO A 24 -20.41 21.92 -3.35
CA PRO A 24 -21.34 21.23 -4.23
C PRO A 24 -21.89 22.18 -5.29
N ALA A 25 -22.07 21.67 -6.51
CA ALA A 25 -22.66 22.37 -7.66
C ALA A 25 -22.18 23.83 -7.81
N PRO A 26 -20.85 24.05 -8.00
CA PRO A 26 -20.31 25.41 -8.05
C PRO A 26 -20.87 26.18 -9.26
N ASP A 27 -21.25 27.45 -9.00
CA ASP A 27 -21.81 28.36 -10.00
C ASP A 27 -20.88 28.53 -11.21
N ARG A 28 -21.43 28.60 -12.42
CA ARG A 28 -20.72 28.89 -13.71
C ARG A 28 -19.68 27.85 -14.14
N ILE A 29 -19.64 26.68 -13.49
CA ILE A 29 -18.77 25.57 -13.90
C ILE A 29 -19.64 24.31 -14.01
N LYS A 30 -19.51 23.60 -15.15
CA LYS A 30 -20.29 22.36 -15.40
C LYS A 30 -19.66 21.14 -14.70
N ILE A 31 -19.53 21.21 -13.37
CA ILE A 31 -19.09 20.11 -12.53
C ILE A 31 -20.05 19.92 -11.36
N GLN A 32 -20.21 18.70 -10.88
CA GLN A 32 -21.10 18.41 -9.76
C GLN A 32 -20.51 18.84 -8.42
N ARG A 33 -19.18 18.88 -8.30
CA ARG A 33 -18.50 19.13 -7.04
C ARG A 33 -17.09 19.66 -7.26
N LEU A 34 -16.70 20.66 -6.50
CA LEU A 34 -15.34 21.20 -6.45
C LEU A 34 -14.78 21.01 -5.04
N ILE A 35 -13.68 20.30 -4.92
CA ILE A 35 -12.96 20.12 -3.65
C ILE A 35 -11.65 20.88 -3.73
N VAL A 36 -11.47 21.83 -2.82
CA VAL A 36 -10.22 22.59 -2.69
C VAL A 36 -9.43 22.04 -1.52
N ILE A 37 -8.16 21.72 -1.75
CA ILE A 37 -7.25 21.22 -0.71
C ILE A 37 -6.26 22.32 -0.35
N GLY A 38 -6.19 22.61 0.94
CA GLY A 38 -5.21 23.54 1.47
C GLY A 38 -3.81 22.91 1.49
N THR A 39 -2.85 23.61 0.93
CA THR A 39 -1.44 23.23 0.92
C THR A 39 -0.61 24.01 1.95
N GLY A 40 -1.25 24.86 2.75
CA GLY A 40 -0.57 25.79 3.64
C GLY A 40 0.11 26.90 2.84
N LYS A 41 1.35 27.23 3.20
CA LYS A 41 2.13 28.27 2.48
C LYS A 41 2.53 27.85 1.06
N GLY A 42 2.35 26.57 0.70
CA GLY A 42 2.69 26.03 -0.61
C GLY A 42 4.20 25.86 -0.87
N THR A 43 5.05 26.44 -0.05
CA THR A 43 6.50 26.31 -0.12
C THR A 43 7.00 25.26 0.86
N GLY A 44 8.06 24.52 0.50
CA GLY A 44 8.68 23.50 1.37
C GLY A 44 7.86 22.22 1.51
N LEU A 45 6.89 21.96 0.64
CA LEU A 45 6.14 20.71 0.60
C LEU A 45 7.06 19.54 0.25
N LYS A 46 6.95 18.46 1.03
CA LYS A 46 7.69 17.22 0.82
C LYS A 46 6.84 16.24 0.00
N GLU A 47 7.46 15.24 -0.58
CA GLU A 47 6.78 14.15 -1.29
C GLU A 47 5.69 13.48 -0.43
N THR A 48 5.94 13.33 0.87
CA THR A 48 4.97 12.78 1.83
C THR A 48 3.73 13.65 1.99
N ASP A 49 3.79 14.96 1.73
CA ASP A 49 2.60 15.84 1.75
C ASP A 49 1.71 15.54 0.55
N PHE A 50 2.29 15.36 -0.63
CA PHE A 50 1.57 14.98 -1.85
C PHE A 50 0.92 13.60 -1.73
N LEU A 51 1.61 12.65 -1.11
CA LEU A 51 1.05 11.34 -0.76
C LEU A 51 -0.20 11.49 0.13
N LYS A 52 -0.10 12.32 1.18
CA LYS A 52 -1.23 12.62 2.08
C LYS A 52 -2.37 13.32 1.34
N PHE A 53 -2.09 14.26 0.44
CA PHE A 53 -3.13 14.91 -0.38
C PHE A 53 -3.88 13.88 -1.23
N GLY A 54 -3.18 12.94 -1.86
CA GLY A 54 -3.82 11.82 -2.57
C GLY A 54 -4.75 11.01 -1.68
N GLY A 55 -4.32 10.69 -0.47
CA GLY A 55 -5.15 10.00 0.53
C GLY A 55 -6.37 10.81 0.98
N LEU A 56 -6.23 12.14 1.13
CA LEU A 56 -7.33 13.04 1.45
C LEU A 56 -8.35 13.10 0.31
N ILE A 57 -7.88 13.22 -0.94
CA ILE A 57 -8.75 13.21 -2.12
C ILE A 57 -9.57 11.92 -2.16
N ALA A 58 -8.90 10.76 -2.07
CA ALA A 58 -9.57 9.47 -2.07
C ALA A 58 -10.65 9.36 -0.97
N GLY A 59 -10.38 9.91 0.21
CA GLY A 59 -11.34 9.94 1.32
C GLY A 59 -12.55 10.87 1.09
N LYS A 60 -12.49 11.77 0.10
CA LYS A 60 -13.60 12.66 -0.28
C LYS A 60 -14.41 12.16 -1.46
N LEU A 61 -13.93 11.14 -2.16
CA LEU A 61 -14.68 10.51 -3.25
C LEU A 61 -15.79 9.63 -2.68
N ASN A 62 -16.90 9.60 -3.37
CA ASN A 62 -18.06 8.78 -3.04
C ASN A 62 -18.50 7.98 -4.28
N ALA A 63 -19.56 7.19 -4.17
CA ALA A 63 -20.08 6.36 -5.26
C ALA A 63 -20.52 7.14 -6.50
N ALA A 64 -20.94 8.39 -6.32
CA ALA A 64 -21.34 9.26 -7.42
C ALA A 64 -20.15 9.91 -8.15
N SER A 65 -18.90 9.69 -7.66
CA SER A 65 -17.69 10.22 -8.29
C SER A 65 -17.28 9.31 -9.45
N GLU A 66 -17.75 9.56 -10.65
CA GLU A 66 -17.44 8.77 -11.86
C GLU A 66 -16.15 9.24 -12.53
N THR A 67 -16.00 10.55 -12.69
CA THR A 67 -14.82 11.18 -13.28
C THR A 67 -14.27 12.25 -12.35
N VAL A 68 -12.98 12.21 -12.08
CA VAL A 68 -12.30 13.16 -11.19
C VAL A 68 -11.09 13.75 -11.89
N THR A 69 -11.04 15.07 -11.97
CA THR A 69 -9.86 15.77 -12.45
C THR A 69 -9.17 16.48 -11.28
N ILE A 70 -7.89 16.17 -11.08
CA ILE A 70 -7.05 16.78 -10.05
C ILE A 70 -6.13 17.79 -10.73
N LEU A 71 -6.26 19.05 -10.36
CA LEU A 71 -5.38 20.13 -10.80
C LEU A 71 -4.46 20.50 -9.64
N GLY A 72 -3.17 20.38 -9.84
CA GLY A 72 -2.15 20.75 -8.86
C GLY A 72 -1.41 21.99 -9.31
N GLU A 73 -2.05 23.14 -9.13
CA GLU A 73 -1.41 24.44 -9.31
C GLU A 73 -0.90 24.93 -7.95
N LEU A 74 0.41 24.97 -7.82
CA LEU A 74 1.11 25.45 -6.64
C LEU A 74 1.58 26.89 -6.90
N PRO A 75 1.97 27.65 -5.86
CA PRO A 75 2.50 29.00 -6.04
C PRO A 75 3.69 29.06 -7.02
N ASP A 76 4.50 28.00 -7.07
CA ASP A 76 5.68 27.90 -7.91
C ASP A 76 5.39 27.24 -9.29
N GLY A 77 4.12 27.00 -9.63
CA GLY A 77 3.69 26.40 -10.89
C GLY A 77 2.99 25.06 -10.77
N ALA A 78 2.89 24.31 -11.86
CA ALA A 78 2.26 23.00 -11.89
C ALA A 78 3.08 21.95 -11.13
N MET A 79 2.40 20.93 -10.61
CA MET A 79 3.06 19.78 -9.95
C MET A 79 4.11 19.15 -10.85
N THR A 80 5.26 18.82 -10.26
CA THR A 80 6.27 17.98 -10.92
C THR A 80 5.76 16.56 -11.12
N ALA A 81 6.42 15.78 -11.98
CA ALA A 81 6.09 14.38 -12.21
C ALA A 81 6.11 13.56 -10.90
N GLN A 82 7.10 13.75 -10.04
CA GLN A 82 7.23 13.06 -8.75
C GLN A 82 6.09 13.42 -7.79
N GLN A 83 5.75 14.71 -7.71
CA GLN A 83 4.63 15.17 -6.87
C GLN A 83 3.29 14.58 -7.32
N ALA A 84 3.03 14.57 -8.63
CA ALA A 84 1.82 13.97 -9.19
C ALA A 84 1.75 12.46 -8.94
N VAL A 85 2.88 11.76 -9.06
CA VAL A 85 2.97 10.33 -8.78
C VAL A 85 2.74 10.03 -7.29
N ALA A 86 3.26 10.88 -6.39
CA ALA A 86 2.99 10.75 -4.96
C ALA A 86 1.48 10.94 -4.64
N VAL A 87 0.80 11.89 -5.31
CA VAL A 87 -0.68 12.02 -5.19
C VAL A 87 -1.37 10.75 -5.68
N ALA A 88 -0.98 10.21 -6.84
CA ALA A 88 -1.55 8.98 -7.38
C ALA A 88 -1.32 7.76 -6.44
N ALA A 89 -0.13 7.65 -5.86
CA ALA A 89 0.19 6.64 -4.86
C ALA A 89 -0.72 6.74 -3.62
N GLY A 90 -0.88 7.95 -3.09
CA GLY A 90 -1.77 8.22 -1.95
C GLY A 90 -3.23 7.85 -2.23
N LEU A 91 -3.73 8.19 -3.43
CA LEU A 91 -5.06 7.77 -3.89
C LEU A 91 -5.21 6.26 -3.86
N ARG A 92 -4.29 5.51 -4.46
CA ARG A 92 -4.33 4.05 -4.55
C ARG A 92 -4.23 3.39 -3.17
N LEU A 93 -3.32 3.87 -2.33
CA LEU A 93 -3.15 3.33 -0.97
C LEU A 93 -4.38 3.54 -0.09
N ARG A 94 -5.06 4.67 -0.23
CA ARG A 94 -6.29 4.98 0.53
C ARG A 94 -7.52 4.26 -0.03
N ALA A 95 -7.56 4.01 -1.34
CA ALA A 95 -8.65 3.30 -1.99
C ALA A 95 -8.69 1.81 -1.64
N TYR A 96 -7.59 1.25 -1.14
CA TYR A 96 -7.52 -0.14 -0.72
C TYR A 96 -8.54 -0.45 0.38
N LYS A 97 -9.32 -1.52 0.17
CA LYS A 97 -10.28 -2.08 1.13
C LYS A 97 -10.17 -3.61 1.12
N PHE A 98 -10.11 -4.21 2.30
CA PHE A 98 -10.19 -5.66 2.45
C PHE A 98 -11.62 -6.05 2.82
N THR A 99 -12.38 -6.54 1.84
CA THR A 99 -13.82 -6.84 2.01
C THR A 99 -14.17 -8.29 1.70
N ARG A 100 -13.16 -9.13 1.46
CA ARG A 100 -13.31 -10.51 0.95
C ARG A 100 -14.26 -11.37 1.78
N TYR A 101 -14.29 -11.20 3.09
CA TYR A 101 -15.09 -12.02 4.00
C TYR A 101 -16.29 -11.27 4.59
N LYS A 102 -16.57 -10.05 4.13
CA LYS A 102 -17.76 -9.31 4.57
C LYS A 102 -19.01 -9.89 3.91
N THR A 103 -19.89 -10.49 4.72
CA THR A 103 -21.19 -11.04 4.25
C THR A 103 -22.33 -10.04 4.39
N LYS A 104 -22.25 -9.13 5.37
CA LYS A 104 -23.21 -8.04 5.55
C LYS A 104 -22.54 -6.72 5.19
N LYS A 105 -23.24 -5.95 4.39
CA LYS A 105 -22.80 -4.66 3.93
C LYS A 105 -23.68 -3.62 4.63
N LYS A 106 -23.07 -2.59 5.24
CA LYS A 106 -23.82 -1.47 5.78
C LYS A 106 -24.28 -0.59 4.63
N ASP A 107 -25.45 0.00 4.72
CA ASP A 107 -25.94 0.95 3.71
C ASP A 107 -24.89 2.05 3.48
N GLY A 108 -24.50 2.23 2.23
CA GLY A 108 -23.42 3.16 1.81
C GLY A 108 -21.98 2.64 1.94
N GLU A 109 -21.72 1.49 2.56
CA GLU A 109 -20.35 0.93 2.71
C GLU A 109 -19.83 0.28 1.40
N ASP A 110 -20.74 -0.05 0.49
CA ASP A 110 -20.47 -0.84 -0.72
C ASP A 110 -20.28 -0.06 -1.99
N ALA A 111 -20.43 1.20 -1.94
CA ALA A 111 -20.10 2.00 -3.09
C ALA A 111 -18.58 1.96 -3.29
N THR A 112 -18.12 0.91 -3.98
CA THR A 112 -16.76 0.91 -4.54
C THR A 112 -16.67 2.13 -5.41
N VAL A 113 -15.92 3.13 -4.98
CA VAL A 113 -15.64 4.30 -5.79
C VAL A 113 -14.85 3.82 -7.01
N ARG A 114 -15.51 3.81 -8.16
CA ARG A 114 -14.91 3.48 -9.47
C ARG A 114 -14.72 4.76 -10.26
N ALA A 115 -13.98 5.69 -9.70
CA ALA A 115 -13.71 6.95 -10.37
C ALA A 115 -12.55 6.80 -11.36
N GLU A 116 -12.74 7.30 -12.56
CA GLU A 116 -11.63 7.59 -13.47
C GLU A 116 -10.95 8.87 -12.99
N VAL A 117 -9.66 8.78 -12.61
CA VAL A 117 -8.92 9.90 -12.05
C VAL A 117 -7.86 10.37 -13.03
N SER A 118 -7.98 11.63 -13.43
CA SER A 118 -7.00 12.34 -14.25
C SER A 118 -6.23 13.36 -13.41
N LEU A 119 -4.89 13.38 -13.55
CA LEU A 119 -4.04 14.40 -12.93
C LEU A 119 -3.50 15.36 -13.98
N GLY A 120 -3.70 16.67 -13.76
CA GLY A 120 -3.08 17.71 -14.53
C GLY A 120 -1.61 17.86 -14.17
N VAL A 121 -0.72 17.72 -15.14
CA VAL A 121 0.74 17.80 -14.98
C VAL A 121 1.36 18.57 -16.13
N ALA A 122 2.49 19.24 -15.91
CA ALA A 122 3.19 19.96 -16.95
C ALA A 122 3.82 19.01 -17.98
N ASP A 123 4.42 17.90 -17.54
CA ASP A 123 5.06 16.88 -18.38
C ASP A 123 4.42 15.51 -18.17
N THR A 124 3.54 15.13 -19.09
CA THR A 124 2.82 13.85 -19.06
C THR A 124 3.74 12.66 -19.34
N GLY A 125 4.79 12.86 -20.14
CA GLY A 125 5.77 11.79 -20.46
C GLY A 125 6.57 11.41 -19.23
N ALA A 126 7.16 12.40 -18.56
CA ALA A 126 7.90 12.19 -17.30
C ALA A 126 7.01 11.61 -16.21
N ALA A 127 5.77 12.10 -16.06
CA ALA A 127 4.82 11.61 -15.08
C ALA A 127 4.43 10.15 -15.31
N ARG A 128 4.16 9.73 -16.55
CA ARG A 128 3.88 8.33 -16.91
C ARG A 128 5.06 7.41 -16.60
N LYS A 129 6.27 7.81 -16.93
CA LYS A 129 7.50 7.04 -16.65
C LYS A 129 7.71 6.87 -15.14
N ALA A 130 7.58 7.94 -14.37
CA ALA A 130 7.69 7.89 -12.92
C ALA A 130 6.58 7.04 -12.29
N PHE A 131 5.33 7.17 -12.75
CA PHE A 131 4.20 6.38 -12.29
C PHE A 131 4.38 4.89 -12.55
N ALA A 132 4.89 4.50 -13.71
CA ALA A 132 5.15 3.11 -14.04
C ALA A 132 6.10 2.45 -13.02
N SER A 133 7.12 3.17 -12.54
CA SER A 133 8.03 2.66 -11.51
C SER A 133 7.39 2.65 -10.12
N GLU A 134 6.75 3.74 -9.72
CA GLU A 134 6.19 3.89 -8.37
C GLU A 134 4.95 3.03 -8.15
N SER A 135 4.18 2.73 -9.19
CA SER A 135 3.03 1.84 -9.10
C SER A 135 3.41 0.47 -8.56
N HIS A 136 4.60 -0.04 -8.86
CA HIS A 136 5.08 -1.31 -8.34
C HIS A 136 5.40 -1.25 -6.84
N THR A 137 5.82 -0.10 -6.32
CA THR A 137 6.00 0.11 -4.88
C THR A 137 4.64 0.07 -4.18
N VAL A 138 3.65 0.75 -4.74
CA VAL A 138 2.26 0.71 -4.23
C VAL A 138 1.69 -0.70 -4.28
N ASP A 139 1.91 -1.45 -5.36
CA ASP A 139 1.49 -2.86 -5.47
C ASP A 139 2.12 -3.71 -4.37
N GLY A 140 3.41 -3.53 -4.10
CA GLY A 140 4.10 -4.22 -3.00
C GLY A 140 3.47 -3.93 -1.63
N VAL A 141 3.14 -2.67 -1.36
CA VAL A 141 2.44 -2.28 -0.12
C VAL A 141 1.06 -2.92 -0.03
N ILE A 142 0.31 -2.94 -1.13
CA ILE A 142 -1.02 -3.57 -1.18
C ILE A 142 -0.90 -5.09 -0.95
N ILE A 143 0.07 -5.77 -1.56
CA ILE A 143 0.34 -7.19 -1.33
C ILE A 143 0.62 -7.46 0.15
N ALA A 144 1.47 -6.66 0.80
CA ALA A 144 1.75 -6.79 2.22
C ALA A 144 0.47 -6.62 3.07
N ARG A 145 -0.36 -5.62 2.75
CA ARG A 145 -1.63 -5.37 3.45
C ARG A 145 -2.65 -6.50 3.22
N GLU A 146 -2.72 -7.07 2.01
CA GLU A 146 -3.55 -8.24 1.71
C GLU A 146 -3.14 -9.43 2.58
N LEU A 147 -1.85 -9.71 2.70
CA LEU A 147 -1.34 -10.79 3.53
C LEU A 147 -1.67 -10.57 5.00
N VAL A 148 -1.43 -9.36 5.54
CA VAL A 148 -1.70 -9.02 6.95
C VAL A 148 -3.18 -9.08 7.31
N ASN A 149 -4.06 -8.73 6.37
CA ASN A 149 -5.50 -8.76 6.60
C ASN A 149 -6.13 -10.15 6.48
N GLU A 150 -5.43 -11.09 5.86
CA GLU A 150 -5.94 -12.45 5.68
C GLU A 150 -6.03 -13.19 7.03
N PRO A 151 -7.14 -13.88 7.33
CA PRO A 151 -7.25 -14.64 8.57
C PRO A 151 -6.35 -15.89 8.56
N PRO A 152 -5.83 -16.34 9.72
CA PRO A 152 -4.81 -17.38 9.82
C PRO A 152 -5.30 -18.78 9.47
N ASN A 153 -6.62 -19.02 9.48
CA ASN A 153 -7.20 -20.27 8.98
C ASN A 153 -7.11 -20.39 7.44
N ILE A 154 -6.91 -19.27 6.76
CA ILE A 154 -6.64 -19.19 5.32
C ILE A 154 -5.14 -19.01 5.07
N LEU A 155 -4.50 -18.04 5.76
CA LEU A 155 -3.08 -17.74 5.60
C LEU A 155 -2.24 -18.42 6.69
N TYR A 156 -2.08 -19.71 6.59
CA TYR A 156 -1.16 -20.51 7.40
C TYR A 156 0.20 -20.67 6.69
N PRO A 157 1.25 -21.22 7.32
CA PRO A 157 2.61 -21.17 6.75
C PRO A 157 2.77 -21.70 5.33
N GLU A 158 2.11 -22.80 4.97
CA GLU A 158 2.18 -23.37 3.62
C GLU A 158 1.51 -22.46 2.59
N GLU A 159 0.36 -21.89 2.92
CA GLU A 159 -0.34 -20.97 2.01
C GLU A 159 0.43 -19.66 1.86
N PHE A 160 1.04 -19.15 2.95
CA PHE A 160 1.92 -17.99 2.87
C PHE A 160 3.09 -18.27 1.92
N ALA A 161 3.79 -19.40 2.10
CA ALA A 161 4.90 -19.83 1.24
C ALA A 161 4.46 -19.98 -0.23
N ARG A 162 3.28 -20.56 -0.47
CA ARG A 162 2.69 -20.70 -1.81
C ARG A 162 2.43 -19.34 -2.46
N ARG A 163 1.90 -18.37 -1.70
CA ARG A 163 1.66 -17.00 -2.20
C ARG A 163 2.98 -16.28 -2.48
N ALA A 164 3.95 -16.36 -1.60
CA ALA A 164 5.29 -15.82 -1.84
C ALA A 164 5.94 -16.45 -3.10
N GLY A 165 5.69 -17.74 -3.34
CA GLY A 165 6.14 -18.47 -4.52
C GLY A 165 5.66 -17.89 -5.86
N GLN A 166 4.58 -17.10 -5.87
CA GLN A 166 4.09 -16.45 -7.10
C GLN A 166 5.09 -15.41 -7.64
N LEU A 167 6.03 -14.95 -6.82
CA LEU A 167 7.09 -14.02 -7.24
C LEU A 167 8.03 -14.63 -8.30
N LYS A 168 8.05 -15.96 -8.45
CA LYS A 168 8.74 -16.62 -9.58
C LYS A 168 8.32 -16.07 -10.92
N LYS A 169 7.06 -15.65 -11.08
CA LYS A 169 6.54 -15.07 -12.31
C LYS A 169 7.19 -13.73 -12.69
N LEU A 170 7.80 -13.06 -11.71
CA LEU A 170 8.54 -11.81 -11.90
C LEU A 170 10.06 -12.03 -12.02
N GLY A 171 10.52 -13.29 -12.04
CA GLY A 171 11.93 -13.62 -12.14
C GLY A 171 12.65 -13.67 -10.78
N VAL A 172 11.93 -13.67 -9.65
CA VAL A 172 12.52 -13.92 -8.34
C VAL A 172 12.82 -15.40 -8.20
N ASP A 173 14.04 -15.75 -7.81
CA ASP A 173 14.36 -17.11 -7.38
C ASP A 173 13.77 -17.36 -6.01
N VAL A 174 12.93 -18.41 -5.89
CA VAL A 174 12.19 -18.73 -4.67
C VAL A 174 12.50 -20.15 -4.22
N GLU A 175 13.00 -20.25 -3.00
CA GLU A 175 13.27 -21.51 -2.31
C GLU A 175 12.38 -21.62 -1.07
N ILE A 176 11.71 -22.75 -0.91
CA ILE A 176 10.80 -23.01 0.21
C ILE A 176 11.33 -24.22 0.97
N PHE A 177 11.66 -24.03 2.25
CA PHE A 177 12.12 -25.06 3.15
C PHE A 177 10.95 -25.61 3.95
N ASP A 178 10.77 -26.91 3.88
CA ASP A 178 9.84 -27.66 4.73
C ASP A 178 10.50 -28.04 6.06
N VAL A 179 9.71 -28.68 6.93
CA VAL A 179 10.20 -29.13 8.24
C VAL A 179 11.42 -30.03 8.11
N LYS A 180 11.43 -30.96 7.14
CA LYS A 180 12.54 -31.90 6.93
C LYS A 180 13.83 -31.16 6.53
N ALA A 181 13.72 -30.22 5.62
CA ALA A 181 14.87 -29.41 5.18
C ALA A 181 15.40 -28.52 6.32
N MET A 182 14.52 -27.88 7.09
CA MET A 182 14.88 -27.05 8.24
C MET A 182 15.51 -27.88 9.37
N THR A 183 15.02 -29.10 9.61
CA THR A 183 15.62 -30.04 10.58
C THR A 183 17.06 -30.39 10.16
N LYS A 184 17.27 -30.70 8.88
CA LYS A 184 18.60 -31.02 8.36
C LYS A 184 19.58 -29.85 8.50
N LEU A 185 19.08 -28.62 8.48
CA LEU A 185 19.87 -27.40 8.68
C LEU A 185 20.04 -27.02 10.16
N GLY A 186 19.52 -27.81 11.11
CA GLY A 186 19.65 -27.56 12.54
C GLY A 186 18.82 -26.37 13.05
N MET A 187 17.76 -25.99 12.36
CA MET A 187 16.91 -24.82 12.71
C MET A 187 15.95 -25.11 13.87
N GLY A 188 16.46 -25.61 15.00
CA GLY A 188 15.65 -26.09 16.13
C GLY A 188 14.76 -25.00 16.75
N ALA A 189 15.25 -23.78 16.90
CA ALA A 189 14.47 -22.67 17.47
C ALA A 189 13.27 -22.31 16.61
N LEU A 190 13.43 -22.25 15.28
CA LEU A 190 12.33 -21.97 14.35
C LEU A 190 11.30 -23.12 14.39
N LEU A 191 11.77 -24.37 14.37
CA LEU A 191 10.91 -25.56 14.43
C LEU A 191 10.16 -25.62 15.77
N GLY A 192 10.80 -25.23 16.89
CA GLY A 192 10.18 -25.15 18.19
C GLY A 192 8.98 -24.20 18.24
N VAL A 193 9.05 -23.06 17.56
CA VAL A 193 7.91 -22.13 17.48
C VAL A 193 6.71 -22.75 16.77
N ALA A 194 6.93 -23.57 15.73
CA ALA A 194 5.86 -24.21 14.97
C ALA A 194 5.38 -25.53 15.55
N GLN A 195 6.06 -26.08 16.55
CA GLN A 195 5.86 -27.46 17.05
C GLN A 195 4.44 -27.72 17.55
N GLY A 196 3.81 -26.76 18.20
CA GLY A 196 2.45 -26.89 18.74
C GLY A 196 1.33 -26.72 17.69
N SER A 197 1.66 -26.41 16.44
CA SER A 197 0.67 -26.19 15.39
C SER A 197 0.37 -27.46 14.58
N ALA A 198 -0.89 -27.67 14.25
CA ALA A 198 -1.29 -28.68 13.25
C ALA A 198 -0.83 -28.31 11.82
N ARG A 199 -0.42 -27.06 11.59
CA ARG A 199 0.08 -26.56 10.32
C ARG A 199 1.61 -26.47 10.39
N PRO A 200 2.35 -27.27 9.58
CA PRO A 200 3.80 -27.31 9.65
C PRO A 200 4.44 -25.98 9.20
N GLY A 201 5.51 -25.58 9.90
CA GLY A 201 6.26 -24.38 9.60
C GLY A 201 6.92 -24.41 8.23
N ARG A 202 7.18 -23.24 7.68
CA ARG A 202 7.92 -23.03 6.44
C ARG A 202 8.92 -21.88 6.61
N MET A 203 10.04 -21.98 5.89
CA MET A 203 10.91 -20.82 5.65
C MET A 203 10.95 -20.57 4.15
N VAL A 204 10.85 -19.31 3.75
CA VAL A 204 10.92 -18.90 2.34
C VAL A 204 12.12 -18.00 2.15
N VAL A 205 12.94 -18.31 1.14
CA VAL A 205 14.04 -17.46 0.70
C VAL A 205 13.72 -16.96 -0.71
N LEU A 206 13.79 -15.66 -0.87
CA LEU A 206 13.50 -14.92 -2.10
C LEU A 206 14.78 -14.24 -2.57
N ARG A 207 15.26 -14.50 -3.79
CA ARG A 207 16.46 -13.85 -4.33
C ARG A 207 16.14 -13.06 -5.59
N TRP A 208 16.47 -11.79 -5.57
CA TRP A 208 16.44 -10.93 -6.74
C TRP A 208 17.86 -10.54 -7.14
N ASN A 209 18.29 -10.96 -8.33
CA ASN A 209 19.65 -10.77 -8.86
C ASN A 209 19.62 -9.72 -9.99
N GLY A 210 19.17 -8.49 -9.67
CA GLY A 210 19.08 -7.39 -10.63
C GLY A 210 20.32 -6.50 -10.70
N GLY A 211 21.29 -6.69 -9.79
CA GLY A 211 22.55 -5.97 -9.73
C GLY A 211 23.68 -6.63 -10.54
N LYS A 212 24.91 -6.21 -10.27
CA LYS A 212 26.08 -6.84 -10.90
C LYS A 212 26.33 -8.22 -10.31
N ARG A 213 26.78 -9.13 -11.15
CA ARG A 213 27.17 -10.47 -10.71
C ARG A 213 28.38 -10.38 -9.76
N GLY A 214 28.26 -11.01 -8.60
CA GLY A 214 29.30 -11.00 -7.55
C GLY A 214 29.16 -9.90 -6.50
N ASP A 215 28.30 -8.90 -6.72
CA ASP A 215 27.98 -7.94 -5.65
C ASP A 215 27.21 -8.63 -4.52
N GLN A 216 27.59 -8.31 -3.28
CA GLN A 216 26.92 -8.84 -2.10
C GLN A 216 25.46 -8.36 -2.05
N PRO A 217 24.50 -9.27 -1.81
CA PRO A 217 23.09 -8.89 -1.71
C PRO A 217 22.80 -8.18 -0.39
N VAL A 218 21.84 -7.26 -0.41
CA VAL A 218 21.20 -6.74 0.80
C VAL A 218 20.17 -7.76 1.29
N ALA A 219 20.23 -8.14 2.56
CA ALA A 219 19.31 -9.10 3.15
C ALA A 219 18.21 -8.40 3.95
N PHE A 220 16.96 -8.82 3.73
CA PHE A 220 15.79 -8.42 4.50
C PHE A 220 15.17 -9.63 5.17
N VAL A 221 15.07 -9.62 6.50
CA VAL A 221 14.51 -10.72 7.27
C VAL A 221 13.18 -10.27 7.88
N GLY A 222 12.12 -11.04 7.63
CA GLY A 222 10.78 -10.76 8.11
C GLY A 222 10.24 -11.86 9.01
N LYS A 223 9.71 -11.48 10.19
CA LYS A 223 8.96 -12.40 11.05
C LYS A 223 7.70 -12.85 10.33
N GLY A 224 7.49 -14.19 10.28
CA GLY A 224 6.40 -14.83 9.53
C GLY A 224 5.48 -15.70 10.39
N VAL A 225 5.28 -15.38 11.66
CA VAL A 225 4.37 -16.11 12.53
C VAL A 225 2.93 -15.81 12.15
N CYS A 226 2.25 -16.75 11.49
CA CYS A 226 0.94 -16.54 10.90
C CYS A 226 -0.17 -16.25 11.93
N PHE A 227 -0.02 -16.79 13.15
CA PHE A 227 -0.87 -16.47 14.29
C PHE A 227 -0.15 -16.84 15.60
N ASP A 228 0.01 -15.88 16.51
CA ASP A 228 0.70 -16.10 17.78
C ASP A 228 -0.28 -16.12 18.96
N THR A 229 -0.64 -17.32 19.40
CA THR A 229 -1.48 -17.52 20.60
C THR A 229 -0.71 -17.41 21.92
N GLY A 230 0.63 -17.30 21.87
CA GLY A 230 1.51 -17.34 23.04
C GLY A 230 2.02 -18.74 23.42
N GLY A 231 1.41 -19.81 22.93
CA GLY A 231 1.80 -21.20 23.24
C GLY A 231 1.39 -21.61 24.66
N ILE A 232 2.29 -22.23 25.44
CA ILE A 232 2.04 -22.62 26.85
C ILE A 232 1.69 -21.38 27.68
N SER A 233 2.34 -20.26 27.47
CA SER A 233 1.99 -18.94 28.04
C SER A 233 0.96 -18.27 27.15
N ILE A 234 -0.27 -18.79 27.17
CA ILE A 234 -1.35 -18.31 26.30
C ILE A 234 -1.67 -16.84 26.56
N LYS A 235 -1.85 -16.06 25.50
CA LYS A 235 -2.26 -14.67 25.58
C LYS A 235 -3.72 -14.55 26.03
N GLY A 236 -4.07 -13.43 26.67
CA GLY A 236 -5.45 -13.11 26.99
C GLY A 236 -6.33 -12.98 25.74
N ALA A 237 -7.64 -13.17 25.89
CA ALA A 237 -8.59 -13.11 24.76
C ALA A 237 -8.70 -11.71 24.11
N ALA A 238 -8.49 -10.65 24.89
CA ALA A 238 -8.58 -9.28 24.37
C ALA A 238 -7.52 -9.03 23.30
N ASN A 239 -7.99 -8.62 22.11
CA ASN A 239 -7.16 -8.34 20.92
C ASN A 239 -6.35 -9.56 20.40
N MET A 240 -6.73 -10.79 20.78
CA MET A 240 -6.09 -12.00 20.26
C MET A 240 -6.21 -12.08 18.74
N GLU A 241 -7.31 -11.60 18.17
CA GLU A 241 -7.56 -11.55 16.72
C GLU A 241 -6.54 -10.72 15.95
N ASP A 242 -5.88 -9.74 16.59
CA ASP A 242 -4.84 -8.91 15.97
C ASP A 242 -3.54 -9.69 15.74
N MET A 243 -3.38 -10.84 16.38
CA MET A 243 -2.24 -11.74 16.18
C MET A 243 -2.19 -12.37 14.78
N LYS A 244 -3.23 -12.22 13.98
CA LYS A 244 -3.15 -12.50 12.54
C LYS A 244 -2.12 -11.60 11.83
N GLY A 245 -1.81 -10.44 12.39
CA GLY A 245 -0.82 -9.50 11.89
C GLY A 245 0.63 -9.82 12.28
N ASP A 246 0.87 -10.86 13.09
CA ASP A 246 2.20 -11.19 13.61
C ASP A 246 3.21 -11.67 12.53
N MET A 247 2.71 -11.91 11.33
CA MET A 247 3.50 -12.17 10.13
C MET A 247 3.76 -10.93 9.27
N GLY A 248 3.45 -9.74 9.75
CA GLY A 248 3.56 -8.49 9.01
C GLY A 248 4.96 -8.19 8.50
N GLY A 249 6.01 -8.60 9.25
CA GLY A 249 7.40 -8.48 8.80
C GLY A 249 7.66 -9.28 7.52
N ALA A 250 7.26 -10.55 7.48
CA ALA A 250 7.40 -11.38 6.28
C ALA A 250 6.53 -10.86 5.12
N ALA A 251 5.32 -10.35 5.41
CA ALA A 251 4.47 -9.72 4.40
C ALA A 251 5.14 -8.50 3.77
N CYS A 252 5.81 -7.66 4.57
CA CYS A 252 6.60 -6.53 4.06
C CYS A 252 7.75 -7.00 3.17
N VAL A 253 8.46 -8.08 3.53
CA VAL A 253 9.54 -8.65 2.70
C VAL A 253 8.98 -9.15 1.36
N VAL A 254 7.84 -9.85 1.34
CA VAL A 254 7.20 -10.31 0.10
C VAL A 254 6.80 -9.11 -0.78
N GLY A 255 6.20 -8.08 -0.19
CA GLY A 255 5.83 -6.85 -0.90
C GLY A 255 7.04 -6.10 -1.45
N LEU A 256 8.13 -6.01 -0.68
CA LEU A 256 9.40 -5.41 -1.12
C LEU A 256 9.98 -6.17 -2.32
N MET A 257 10.08 -7.50 -2.23
CA MET A 257 10.61 -8.33 -3.30
C MET A 257 9.76 -8.24 -4.58
N HIS A 258 8.43 -8.14 -4.44
CA HIS A 258 7.55 -7.83 -5.56
C HIS A 258 7.92 -6.50 -6.21
N ALA A 259 8.01 -5.42 -5.42
CA ALA A 259 8.32 -4.08 -5.92
C ALA A 259 9.68 -4.03 -6.64
N LEU A 260 10.71 -4.66 -6.07
CA LEU A 260 12.05 -4.71 -6.65
C LEU A 260 12.07 -5.47 -7.98
N ALA A 261 11.43 -6.63 -8.03
CA ALA A 261 11.38 -7.46 -9.24
C ALA A 261 10.53 -6.80 -10.34
N ALA A 262 9.35 -6.29 -10.01
CA ALA A 262 8.45 -5.68 -10.99
C ALA A 262 9.05 -4.42 -11.63
N ARG A 263 9.77 -3.59 -10.83
CA ARG A 263 10.48 -2.41 -11.35
C ARG A 263 11.87 -2.72 -11.92
N LYS A 264 12.29 -3.98 -11.94
CA LYS A 264 13.61 -4.43 -12.41
C LYS A 264 14.76 -3.66 -11.75
N ALA A 265 14.70 -3.58 -10.41
CA ALA A 265 15.69 -2.83 -9.61
C ALA A 265 17.11 -3.32 -9.85
N LYS A 266 18.05 -2.40 -9.99
CA LYS A 266 19.49 -2.67 -10.23
C LYS A 266 20.21 -2.96 -8.93
N ALA A 267 19.78 -4.01 -8.22
CA ALA A 267 20.33 -4.43 -6.93
C ALA A 267 20.23 -5.94 -6.77
N ASN A 268 21.16 -6.54 -6.00
CA ASN A 268 21.03 -7.91 -5.54
C ASN A 268 20.41 -7.90 -4.15
N VAL A 269 19.32 -8.63 -3.97
CA VAL A 269 18.55 -8.63 -2.73
C VAL A 269 18.11 -10.04 -2.38
N VAL A 270 18.18 -10.36 -1.06
CA VAL A 270 17.65 -11.59 -0.49
C VAL A 270 16.61 -11.24 0.57
N GLY A 271 15.44 -11.83 0.42
CA GLY A 271 14.37 -11.73 1.39
C GLY A 271 14.12 -13.05 2.10
#